data_ee5c99ac93578ebe8927bca020d07dda
#
_entry.id   ee5c99ac93578ebe8927bca020d07dda
#
_cell.length_a   1.000
_cell.length_b   1.000
_cell.length_c   1.000
_cell.angle_alpha   90.00
_cell.angle_beta   90.00
_cell.angle_gamma   90.00
#
_symmetry.space_group_name_H-M   'P 1'
#
loop_
_entity.id
_entity.type
_entity.pdbx_description
1 polymer ?
#
loop_
_entity_poly.entity_id
_entity_poly.type
_entity_poly.pdbx_seq_one_letter_code
_entity_poly.pdbx_strand_id
1 'polypeptide(L)'
;MKIEKVLMITFLLIFTLTTFCPTAFSKQGTLTGQVVDGFDNVVKDVEVKIKGTKFATKTDENGQYRINFNPGKIEISFRKKGYARQTYPLYMKEASEVSMPKLTFWKFPDSGGVFLVRMEDYKKIEYGSFYSERDDNSVSFYVKGEPTQIECPDNAFVQGSVELMLLDYSGEEPVVVGKNLHRIKDQNLIGNIVFKSGDWGVEDIDDKYSKVSNRLGIRYVKLEPGKYFYCIGQITLRSRIGFGYYLEIVAPGS
;
A
#
# COMPACT_ATOMS: atom_id res chain seq x y z
N MET A 1 -10.12 68.62 40.23
CA MET A 1 -9.50 68.72 38.88
C MET A 1 -8.13 68.03 38.74
N LYS A 2 -7.39 67.70 39.80
CA LYS A 2 -6.10 66.96 39.68
C LYS A 2 -6.22 65.43 39.70
N ILE A 3 -7.23 64.87 40.36
CA ILE A 3 -7.42 63.41 40.49
C ILE A 3 -7.92 62.76 39.21
N GLU A 4 -8.83 63.40 38.46
CA GLU A 4 -9.36 62.86 37.22
C GLU A 4 -8.30 62.77 36.10
N LYS A 5 -7.35 63.72 36.06
CA LYS A 5 -6.26 63.69 35.06
C LYS A 5 -5.27 62.55 35.35
N VAL A 6 -4.99 62.25 36.63
CA VAL A 6 -4.12 61.15 37.03
C VAL A 6 -4.77 59.83 36.71
N LEU A 7 -6.07 59.68 36.97
CA LEU A 7 -6.81 58.43 36.69
C LEU A 7 -6.87 58.17 35.16
N MET A 8 -7.05 59.21 34.33
CA MET A 8 -7.09 59.08 32.88
C MET A 8 -5.73 58.71 32.28
N ILE A 9 -4.62 59.25 32.83
CA ILE A 9 -3.27 58.92 32.38
C ILE A 9 -2.90 57.48 32.79
N THR A 10 -3.30 57.04 33.98
CA THR A 10 -3.06 55.67 34.42
C THR A 10 -3.85 54.67 33.59
N PHE A 11 -5.09 54.98 33.22
CA PHE A 11 -5.91 54.12 32.33
C PHE A 11 -5.35 54.04 30.91
N LEU A 12 -4.83 55.15 30.40
CA LEU A 12 -4.18 55.19 29.08
C LEU A 12 -2.87 54.41 29.05
N LEU A 13 -2.09 54.44 30.12
CA LEU A 13 -0.84 53.66 30.27
C LEU A 13 -1.10 52.16 30.37
N ILE A 14 -2.15 51.74 31.07
CA ILE A 14 -2.53 50.32 31.20
C ILE A 14 -3.05 49.80 29.87
N PHE A 15 -3.80 50.61 29.08
CA PHE A 15 -4.33 50.21 27.78
C PHE A 15 -3.23 50.08 26.71
N THR A 16 -2.15 50.82 26.80
CA THR A 16 -1.00 50.69 25.87
C THR A 16 -0.10 49.48 26.17
N LEU A 17 -0.06 48.99 27.45
CA LEU A 17 0.73 47.80 27.79
C LEU A 17 0.07 46.48 27.38
N THR A 18 -1.24 46.45 27.14
CA THR A 18 -1.95 45.20 26.81
C THR A 18 -1.95 44.85 25.33
N THR A 19 -1.47 45.74 24.45
CA THR A 19 -1.52 45.49 22.97
C THR A 19 -0.23 44.97 22.39
N PHE A 20 0.85 44.82 23.16
CA PHE A 20 2.08 44.18 22.67
C PHE A 20 2.13 42.72 23.15
N CYS A 21 1.19 41.90 22.68
CA CYS A 21 1.40 40.46 22.66
C CYS A 21 2.36 40.17 21.49
N PRO A 22 3.65 39.86 21.75
CA PRO A 22 4.51 39.44 20.65
C PRO A 22 3.89 38.16 20.11
N THR A 23 3.34 38.24 18.90
CA THR A 23 3.04 37.02 18.14
C THR A 23 4.37 36.28 18.05
N ALA A 24 4.54 35.28 18.89
CA ALA A 24 5.68 34.40 18.83
C ALA A 24 5.62 33.75 17.43
N PHE A 25 6.39 34.29 16.49
CA PHE A 25 6.62 33.67 15.18
C PHE A 25 7.26 32.31 15.48
N SER A 26 6.44 31.29 15.56
CA SER A 26 6.95 29.91 15.64
C SER A 26 7.87 29.72 14.44
N LYS A 27 9.16 29.48 14.70
CA LYS A 27 10.12 29.19 13.65
C LYS A 27 9.62 27.97 12.89
N GLN A 28 9.45 28.08 11.59
CA GLN A 28 9.01 26.99 10.73
C GLN A 28 10.22 26.18 10.27
N GLY A 29 10.05 24.87 10.20
CA GLY A 29 10.97 23.98 9.52
C GLY A 29 10.57 23.78 8.06
N THR A 30 11.42 23.13 7.32
CA THR A 30 11.21 22.78 5.92
C THR A 30 11.38 21.29 5.72
N LEU A 31 10.44 20.65 5.06
CA LEU A 31 10.47 19.25 4.68
C LEU A 31 10.64 19.15 3.18
N THR A 32 11.64 18.38 2.73
CA THR A 32 11.93 18.11 1.33
C THR A 32 11.86 16.62 1.06
N GLY A 33 11.66 16.23 -0.19
CA GLY A 33 11.69 14.84 -0.62
C GLY A 33 11.38 14.69 -2.10
N GLN A 34 11.39 13.44 -2.55
CA GLN A 34 11.10 13.07 -3.93
C GLN A 34 10.01 12.00 -3.98
N VAL A 35 9.13 12.10 -4.97
CA VAL A 35 8.06 11.13 -5.24
C VAL A 35 8.33 10.44 -6.57
N VAL A 36 8.35 9.11 -6.55
CA VAL A 36 8.44 8.26 -7.74
C VAL A 36 7.26 7.29 -7.75
N ASP A 37 6.96 6.67 -8.90
CA ASP A 37 5.98 5.60 -8.98
C ASP A 37 6.58 4.23 -8.61
N GLY A 38 5.78 3.17 -8.75
CA GLY A 38 6.23 1.80 -8.49
C GLY A 38 7.30 1.28 -9.47
N PHE A 39 7.58 2.04 -10.52
CA PHE A 39 8.56 1.74 -11.56
C PHE A 39 9.77 2.69 -11.53
N ASP A 40 9.92 3.43 -10.44
CA ASP A 40 10.98 4.42 -10.20
C ASP A 40 10.92 5.66 -11.13
N ASN A 41 9.82 5.87 -11.87
CA ASN A 41 9.61 7.09 -12.64
C ASN A 41 9.19 8.24 -11.73
N VAL A 42 9.72 9.42 -11.97
CA VAL A 42 9.35 10.63 -11.21
C VAL A 42 7.88 10.98 -11.38
N VAL A 43 7.21 11.37 -10.30
CA VAL A 43 5.79 11.75 -10.34
C VAL A 43 5.64 13.23 -10.02
N LYS A 44 5.38 14.03 -11.07
CA LYS A 44 5.08 15.46 -10.96
C LYS A 44 3.64 15.72 -10.55
N ASP A 45 3.34 16.94 -10.13
CA ASP A 45 1.99 17.43 -9.76
C ASP A 45 1.30 16.64 -8.66
N VAL A 46 2.05 15.95 -7.80
CA VAL A 46 1.51 15.34 -6.58
C VAL A 46 1.23 16.45 -5.57
N GLU A 47 -0.01 16.60 -5.15
CA GLU A 47 -0.38 17.49 -4.05
C GLU A 47 0.21 16.93 -2.74
N VAL A 48 1.07 17.72 -2.10
CA VAL A 48 1.70 17.42 -0.82
C VAL A 48 1.14 18.41 0.20
N LYS A 49 0.48 17.91 1.26
CA LYS A 49 -0.20 18.76 2.24
C LYS A 49 0.04 18.28 3.67
N ILE A 50 0.27 19.20 4.58
CA ILE A 50 0.24 18.94 6.01
C ILE A 50 -1.20 19.12 6.49
N LYS A 51 -1.81 18.02 6.95
CA LYS A 51 -3.22 18.00 7.40
C LYS A 51 -3.46 18.99 8.53
N GLY A 52 -4.63 19.62 8.52
CA GLY A 52 -5.02 20.60 9.54
C GLY A 52 -4.30 21.96 9.42
N THR A 53 -3.50 22.17 8.38
CA THR A 53 -2.77 23.43 8.15
C THR A 53 -3.02 23.98 6.75
N LYS A 54 -2.54 25.23 6.51
CA LYS A 54 -2.50 25.83 5.17
C LYS A 54 -1.29 25.40 4.33
N PHE A 55 -0.35 24.67 4.89
CA PHE A 55 0.86 24.26 4.18
C PHE A 55 0.55 23.19 3.14
N ALA A 56 0.71 23.54 1.90
CA ALA A 56 0.56 22.69 0.74
C ALA A 56 1.54 23.09 -0.36
N THR A 57 1.98 22.12 -1.15
CA THR A 57 2.82 22.32 -2.33
C THR A 57 2.50 21.22 -3.35
N LYS A 58 3.18 21.24 -4.50
CA LYS A 58 3.15 20.14 -5.47
C LYS A 58 4.55 19.71 -5.80
N THR A 59 4.70 18.45 -6.23
CA THR A 59 5.97 17.98 -6.79
C THR A 59 6.22 18.66 -8.15
N ASP A 60 7.48 18.98 -8.40
CA ASP A 60 7.98 19.56 -9.65
C ASP A 60 8.19 18.50 -10.75
N GLU A 61 8.80 18.88 -11.88
CA GLU A 61 9.11 18.01 -13.03
C GLU A 61 10.07 16.84 -12.66
N ASN A 62 10.85 17.00 -11.59
CA ASN A 62 11.77 15.99 -11.06
C ASN A 62 11.14 15.16 -9.92
N GLY A 63 9.83 15.32 -9.67
CA GLY A 63 9.13 14.68 -8.56
C GLY A 63 9.53 15.23 -7.19
N GLN A 64 10.28 16.34 -7.13
CA GLN A 64 10.75 16.92 -5.88
C GLN A 64 9.69 17.85 -5.27
N TYR A 65 9.65 17.92 -3.94
CA TYR A 65 8.81 18.86 -3.22
C TYR A 65 9.55 19.50 -2.06
N ARG A 66 9.10 20.70 -1.72
CA ARG A 66 9.53 21.47 -0.55
C ARG A 66 8.30 22.04 0.14
N ILE A 67 8.10 21.77 1.43
CA ILE A 67 6.94 22.21 2.19
C ILE A 67 7.36 22.66 3.59
N ASN A 68 6.79 23.78 4.06
CA ASN A 68 7.03 24.25 5.41
C ASN A 68 6.15 23.50 6.42
N PHE A 69 6.60 23.40 7.65
CA PHE A 69 5.86 22.80 8.76
C PHE A 69 6.08 23.56 10.07
N ASN A 70 5.16 23.40 11.01
CA ASN A 70 5.37 23.78 12.39
C ASN A 70 5.85 22.56 13.20
N PRO A 71 6.80 22.72 14.15
CA PRO A 71 7.23 21.63 15.01
C PRO A 71 6.06 20.97 15.75
N GLY A 72 6.18 19.67 16.00
CA GLY A 72 5.15 18.87 16.67
C GLY A 72 4.79 17.61 15.90
N LYS A 73 3.65 17.02 16.25
CA LYS A 73 3.07 15.91 15.49
C LYS A 73 2.41 16.47 14.25
N ILE A 74 2.86 16.03 13.09
CA ILE A 74 2.29 16.40 11.79
C ILE A 74 1.86 15.15 11.03
N GLU A 75 0.92 15.32 10.13
CA GLU A 75 0.48 14.27 9.21
C GLU A 75 0.58 14.82 7.79
N ILE A 76 1.56 14.30 7.02
CA ILE A 76 1.75 14.68 5.63
C ILE A 76 0.97 13.75 4.72
N SER A 77 0.21 14.29 3.77
CA SER A 77 -0.57 13.52 2.82
C SER A 77 -0.16 13.82 1.38
N PHE A 78 -0.12 12.78 0.57
CA PHE A 78 0.19 12.81 -0.85
C PHE A 78 -1.05 12.40 -1.65
N ARG A 79 -1.40 13.19 -2.66
CA ARG A 79 -2.60 12.97 -3.47
C ARG A 79 -2.37 13.35 -4.93
N LYS A 80 -2.76 12.45 -5.83
CA LYS A 80 -2.88 12.69 -7.27
C LYS A 80 -3.97 11.81 -7.85
N LYS A 81 -4.71 12.29 -8.84
CA LYS A 81 -5.73 11.49 -9.53
C LYS A 81 -5.08 10.27 -10.19
N GLY A 82 -5.68 9.10 -10.05
CA GLY A 82 -5.14 7.84 -10.59
C GLY A 82 -4.07 7.16 -9.72
N TYR A 83 -3.79 7.68 -8.52
CA TYR A 83 -2.82 7.12 -7.59
C TYR A 83 -3.43 6.82 -6.22
N ALA A 84 -2.86 5.85 -5.54
CA ALA A 84 -3.24 5.51 -4.17
C ALA A 84 -2.82 6.64 -3.22
N ARG A 85 -3.82 7.27 -2.57
CA ARG A 85 -3.54 8.30 -1.56
C ARG A 85 -2.72 7.69 -0.41
N GLN A 86 -1.66 8.38 -0.03
CA GLN A 86 -0.80 7.98 1.08
C GLN A 86 -0.73 9.07 2.14
N THR A 87 -0.54 8.66 3.38
CA THR A 87 -0.47 9.58 4.52
C THR A 87 0.53 9.04 5.54
N TYR A 88 1.43 9.90 6.01
CA TYR A 88 2.50 9.55 6.94
C TYR A 88 2.44 10.43 8.16
N PRO A 89 2.30 9.85 9.38
CA PRO A 89 2.49 10.57 10.61
C PRO A 89 3.99 10.78 10.85
N LEU A 90 4.37 12.01 11.22
CA LEU A 90 5.74 12.39 11.52
C LEU A 90 5.77 13.15 12.85
N TYR A 91 6.89 13.05 13.56
CA TYR A 91 7.13 13.86 14.75
C TYR A 91 8.38 14.72 14.54
N MET A 92 8.16 16.01 14.40
CA MET A 92 9.17 17.01 14.12
C MET A 92 9.50 17.77 15.41
N LYS A 93 10.65 17.49 16.04
CA LYS A 93 11.01 18.06 17.35
C LYS A 93 11.24 19.57 17.28
N GLU A 94 11.82 20.03 16.19
CA GLU A 94 12.25 21.42 16.03
C GLU A 94 12.11 21.92 14.59
N ALA A 95 12.20 23.22 14.41
CA ALA A 95 12.15 23.87 13.11
C ALA A 95 13.51 23.76 12.42
N SER A 96 13.71 22.68 11.68
CA SER A 96 14.92 22.37 10.93
C SER A 96 14.59 22.06 9.47
N GLU A 97 15.60 21.92 8.64
CA GLU A 97 15.44 21.33 7.31
C GLU A 97 15.59 19.81 7.43
N VAL A 98 14.58 19.09 6.93
CA VAL A 98 14.52 17.63 6.98
C VAL A 98 14.27 17.09 5.60
N SER A 99 15.09 16.12 5.17
CA SER A 99 14.89 15.38 3.92
C SER A 99 14.23 14.05 4.20
N MET A 100 13.11 13.78 3.53
CA MET A 100 12.46 12.48 3.55
C MET A 100 13.12 11.53 2.55
N PRO A 101 13.10 10.21 2.84
CA PRO A 101 13.45 9.21 1.84
C PRO A 101 12.56 9.34 0.59
N LYS A 102 13.06 8.82 -0.53
CA LYS A 102 12.29 8.71 -1.77
C LYS A 102 10.99 7.94 -1.49
N LEU A 103 9.84 8.53 -1.87
CA LEU A 103 8.51 7.97 -1.64
C LEU A 103 8.02 7.27 -2.90
N THR A 104 7.70 5.98 -2.80
CA THR A 104 7.01 5.25 -3.86
C THR A 104 5.51 5.54 -3.81
N PHE A 105 4.97 6.12 -4.89
CA PHE A 105 3.59 6.55 -5.02
C PHE A 105 2.86 5.71 -6.08
N TRP A 106 2.05 4.75 -5.62
CA TRP A 106 1.49 3.71 -6.45
C TRP A 106 0.36 4.20 -7.36
N LYS A 107 0.53 4.05 -8.68
CA LYS A 107 -0.51 4.26 -9.67
C LYS A 107 -1.52 3.12 -9.61
N PHE A 108 -2.81 3.44 -9.77
CA PHE A 108 -3.82 2.40 -9.90
C PHE A 108 -3.72 1.74 -11.27
N PRO A 109 -3.85 0.40 -11.36
CA PRO A 109 -4.14 -0.27 -12.62
C PRO A 109 -5.47 0.20 -13.23
N ASP A 110 -5.64 -0.02 -14.54
CA ASP A 110 -6.85 0.42 -15.26
C ASP A 110 -8.12 -0.37 -14.87
N SER A 111 -7.95 -1.56 -14.30
CA SER A 111 -9.07 -2.41 -13.84
C SER A 111 -8.73 -3.09 -12.51
N GLY A 112 -9.76 -3.56 -11.79
CA GLY A 112 -9.56 -4.39 -10.61
C GLY A 112 -8.92 -5.74 -10.95
N GLY A 113 -8.19 -6.32 -10.00
CA GLY A 113 -7.53 -7.61 -10.16
C GLY A 113 -6.25 -7.74 -9.34
N VAL A 114 -5.55 -8.84 -9.57
CA VAL A 114 -4.19 -9.07 -9.08
C VAL A 114 -3.23 -8.91 -10.25
N PHE A 115 -2.15 -8.22 -10.00
CA PHE A 115 -1.15 -7.88 -11.01
C PHE A 115 0.24 -8.25 -10.52
N LEU A 116 1.05 -8.81 -11.40
CA LEU A 116 2.48 -8.88 -11.20
C LEU A 116 3.08 -7.50 -11.52
N VAL A 117 3.82 -6.95 -10.58
CA VAL A 117 4.60 -5.72 -10.79
C VAL A 117 5.88 -6.09 -11.52
N ARG A 118 6.09 -5.57 -12.72
CA ARG A 118 7.30 -5.72 -13.52
C ARG A 118 8.12 -4.42 -13.46
N MET A 119 9.22 -4.37 -14.19
CA MET A 119 10.11 -3.19 -14.18
C MET A 119 9.44 -1.92 -14.71
N GLU A 120 8.50 -2.04 -15.66
CA GLU A 120 7.92 -0.88 -16.36
C GLU A 120 6.39 -0.86 -16.34
N ASP A 121 5.73 -1.98 -15.99
CA ASP A 121 4.27 -2.10 -16.05
C ASP A 121 3.69 -3.10 -15.04
N TYR A 122 2.36 -3.27 -15.13
CA TYR A 122 1.59 -4.28 -14.41
C TYR A 122 1.11 -5.37 -15.38
N LYS A 123 1.56 -6.61 -15.17
CA LYS A 123 0.98 -7.78 -15.87
C LYS A 123 -0.20 -8.31 -15.07
N LYS A 124 -1.40 -8.23 -15.62
CA LYS A 124 -2.59 -8.80 -14.98
C LYS A 124 -2.47 -10.32 -14.90
N ILE A 125 -2.83 -10.87 -13.73
CA ILE A 125 -2.95 -12.31 -13.53
C ILE A 125 -4.39 -12.70 -13.87
N GLU A 126 -4.55 -13.73 -14.69
CA GLU A 126 -5.86 -14.17 -15.16
C GLU A 126 -6.71 -14.73 -14.01
N TYR A 127 -8.00 -14.51 -14.15
CA TYR A 127 -8.99 -14.92 -13.18
C TYR A 127 -9.34 -16.40 -13.42
N GLY A 128 -9.26 -17.20 -12.36
CA GLY A 128 -9.60 -18.61 -12.36
C GLY A 128 -10.71 -18.94 -11.37
N SER A 129 -11.15 -20.15 -11.41
CA SER A 129 -12.11 -20.67 -10.43
C SER A 129 -11.60 -21.96 -9.81
N PHE A 130 -12.11 -22.31 -8.64
CA PHE A 130 -11.95 -23.64 -8.07
C PHE A 130 -13.31 -24.30 -7.85
N TYR A 131 -13.32 -25.62 -7.81
CA TYR A 131 -14.48 -26.43 -7.45
C TYR A 131 -14.08 -27.43 -6.37
N SER A 132 -15.06 -27.96 -5.67
CA SER A 132 -14.84 -28.99 -4.67
C SER A 132 -15.45 -30.32 -5.10
N GLU A 133 -14.74 -31.40 -4.80
CA GLU A 133 -15.22 -32.75 -4.83
C GLU A 133 -15.28 -33.31 -3.41
N ARG A 134 -16.34 -34.03 -3.10
CA ARG A 134 -16.58 -34.55 -1.76
C ARG A 134 -16.68 -36.05 -1.79
N ASP A 135 -15.99 -36.68 -0.88
CA ASP A 135 -16.15 -38.10 -0.52
C ASP A 135 -16.67 -38.25 0.93
N ASP A 136 -16.76 -39.47 1.42
CA ASP A 136 -17.26 -39.76 2.77
C ASP A 136 -16.33 -39.27 3.89
N ASN A 137 -15.07 -39.01 3.60
CA ASN A 137 -14.04 -38.66 4.59
C ASN A 137 -13.45 -37.27 4.42
N SER A 138 -13.61 -36.66 3.23
CA SER A 138 -12.91 -35.42 2.91
C SER A 138 -13.61 -34.55 1.86
N VAL A 139 -13.13 -33.32 1.71
CA VAL A 139 -13.45 -32.43 0.60
C VAL A 139 -12.16 -31.99 -0.05
N SER A 140 -11.99 -32.27 -1.33
CA SER A 140 -10.87 -31.84 -2.15
C SER A 140 -11.24 -30.62 -2.99
N PHE A 141 -10.30 -29.71 -3.19
CA PHE A 141 -10.50 -28.46 -3.93
C PHE A 141 -9.53 -28.40 -5.10
N TYR A 142 -10.05 -28.20 -6.30
CA TYR A 142 -9.31 -28.23 -7.56
C TYR A 142 -9.46 -26.92 -8.31
N VAL A 143 -8.37 -26.45 -8.91
CA VAL A 143 -8.40 -25.27 -9.80
C VAL A 143 -8.93 -25.65 -11.17
N LYS A 144 -9.72 -24.76 -11.75
CA LYS A 144 -10.19 -24.83 -13.13
C LYS A 144 -9.73 -23.61 -13.92
N GLY A 145 -9.21 -23.83 -15.11
CA GLY A 145 -8.67 -22.79 -16.00
C GLY A 145 -7.19 -22.97 -16.27
N GLU A 146 -6.63 -22.06 -17.03
CA GLU A 146 -5.21 -22.04 -17.37
C GLU A 146 -4.47 -21.01 -16.51
N PRO A 147 -3.24 -21.31 -16.06
CA PRO A 147 -2.46 -20.35 -15.29
C PRO A 147 -1.92 -19.22 -16.16
N THR A 148 -1.82 -18.03 -15.59
CA THR A 148 -0.99 -16.98 -16.16
C THR A 148 0.48 -17.37 -16.01
N GLN A 149 1.16 -17.68 -17.10
CA GLN A 149 2.58 -18.00 -17.07
C GLN A 149 3.42 -16.77 -16.77
N ILE A 150 4.34 -16.92 -15.84
CA ILE A 150 5.31 -15.90 -15.41
C ILE A 150 6.70 -16.45 -15.69
N GLU A 151 7.26 -15.99 -16.81
CA GLU A 151 8.64 -16.26 -17.17
C GLU A 151 9.54 -15.28 -16.42
N CYS A 152 10.50 -15.81 -15.69
CA CYS A 152 11.51 -15.01 -14.99
C CYS A 152 12.89 -15.33 -15.57
N PRO A 153 13.75 -14.34 -15.75
CA PRO A 153 15.12 -14.61 -16.22
C PRO A 153 15.89 -15.43 -15.17
N ASP A 154 16.82 -16.26 -15.62
CA ASP A 154 17.58 -17.19 -14.77
C ASP A 154 18.24 -16.49 -13.57
N ASN A 155 18.75 -15.28 -13.78
CA ASN A 155 19.39 -14.46 -12.75
C ASN A 155 18.43 -13.89 -11.70
N ALA A 156 17.12 -13.99 -11.91
CA ALA A 156 16.12 -13.61 -10.91
C ALA A 156 15.91 -14.70 -9.84
N PHE A 157 16.35 -15.94 -10.11
CA PHE A 157 16.25 -17.03 -9.16
C PHE A 157 17.43 -17.04 -8.18
N VAL A 158 17.10 -16.99 -6.91
CA VAL A 158 18.06 -17.10 -5.82
C VAL A 158 17.72 -18.34 -5.01
N GLN A 159 18.64 -19.31 -4.95
CA GLN A 159 18.40 -20.61 -4.27
C GLN A 159 17.13 -21.33 -4.76
N GLY A 160 16.89 -21.32 -6.09
CA GLY A 160 15.77 -22.02 -6.71
C GLY A 160 14.40 -21.31 -6.59
N SER A 161 14.35 -20.11 -6.05
CA SER A 161 13.12 -19.33 -5.91
C SER A 161 13.28 -17.90 -6.42
N VAL A 162 12.18 -17.29 -6.83
CA VAL A 162 12.11 -15.89 -7.29
C VAL A 162 11.28 -15.06 -6.33
N GLU A 163 11.72 -13.84 -6.04
CA GLU A 163 10.94 -12.85 -5.29
C GLU A 163 10.06 -12.05 -6.25
N LEU A 164 8.77 -12.05 -6.01
CA LEU A 164 7.78 -11.34 -6.81
C LEU A 164 7.02 -10.34 -5.96
N MET A 165 6.62 -9.25 -6.61
CA MET A 165 5.72 -8.27 -6.05
C MET A 165 4.37 -8.38 -6.75
N LEU A 166 3.34 -8.75 -6.00
CA LEU A 166 1.96 -8.79 -6.47
C LEU A 166 1.22 -7.57 -5.94
N LEU A 167 0.53 -6.88 -6.85
CA LEU A 167 -0.31 -5.74 -6.55
C LEU A 167 -1.77 -6.17 -6.64
N ASP A 168 -2.49 -6.00 -5.54
CA ASP A 168 -3.91 -6.33 -5.39
C ASP A 168 -4.73 -5.05 -5.44
N TYR A 169 -5.48 -4.86 -6.52
CA TYR A 169 -6.33 -3.69 -6.73
C TYR A 169 -7.80 -4.09 -6.87
N SER A 170 -8.62 -3.66 -5.94
CA SER A 170 -10.05 -4.00 -5.90
C SER A 170 -10.93 -3.13 -6.82
N GLY A 171 -10.33 -2.21 -7.57
CA GLY A 171 -11.10 -1.25 -8.34
C GLY A 171 -11.79 -0.23 -7.42
N GLU A 172 -13.11 -0.13 -7.48
CA GLU A 172 -13.88 0.80 -6.65
C GLU A 172 -14.27 0.20 -5.29
N GLU A 173 -14.20 -1.11 -5.13
CA GLU A 173 -14.51 -1.82 -3.90
C GLU A 173 -13.31 -1.87 -2.94
N PRO A 174 -13.51 -2.04 -1.63
CA PRO A 174 -12.41 -2.24 -0.69
C PRO A 174 -11.66 -3.54 -0.97
N VAL A 175 -10.34 -3.55 -0.80
CA VAL A 175 -9.53 -4.77 -0.87
C VAL A 175 -10.01 -5.77 0.17
N VAL A 176 -10.35 -6.96 -0.27
CA VAL A 176 -10.75 -8.06 0.63
C VAL A 176 -9.52 -8.55 1.36
N VAL A 177 -9.51 -8.39 2.68
CA VAL A 177 -8.50 -8.96 3.56
C VAL A 177 -8.75 -10.47 3.68
N GLY A 178 -7.70 -11.29 3.59
CA GLY A 178 -7.81 -12.75 3.75
C GLY A 178 -7.70 -13.54 2.45
N LYS A 179 -7.02 -13.00 1.46
CA LYS A 179 -6.60 -13.73 0.26
C LYS A 179 -5.36 -14.55 0.60
N ASN A 180 -5.40 -15.86 0.35
CA ASN A 180 -4.30 -16.77 0.60
C ASN A 180 -3.74 -17.29 -0.71
N LEU A 181 -2.42 -17.34 -0.80
CA LEU A 181 -1.71 -17.94 -1.92
C LEU A 181 -1.39 -19.40 -1.57
N HIS A 182 -1.81 -20.31 -2.43
CA HIS A 182 -1.65 -21.74 -2.24
C HIS A 182 -0.82 -22.35 -3.37
N ARG A 183 0.12 -23.24 -3.04
CA ARG A 183 0.82 -24.04 -4.05
C ARG A 183 -0.12 -25.13 -4.57
N ILE A 184 -0.22 -25.27 -5.88
CA ILE A 184 -0.99 -26.32 -6.54
C ILE A 184 -0.13 -27.57 -6.65
N LYS A 185 -0.66 -28.68 -6.16
CA LYS A 185 -0.08 -30.03 -6.31
C LYS A 185 -0.55 -30.68 -7.61
N ASP A 186 -0.21 -31.94 -7.78
CA ASP A 186 -0.62 -32.72 -8.96
C ASP A 186 -2.14 -32.63 -9.21
N GLN A 187 -2.55 -32.68 -10.49
CA GLN A 187 -3.94 -32.64 -10.92
C GLN A 187 -4.71 -31.35 -10.54
N ASN A 188 -4.01 -30.23 -10.42
CA ASN A 188 -4.61 -28.94 -10.05
C ASN A 188 -5.24 -28.91 -8.64
N LEU A 189 -4.79 -29.77 -7.72
CA LEU A 189 -5.28 -29.83 -6.36
C LEU A 189 -4.77 -28.65 -5.53
N ILE A 190 -5.66 -27.81 -5.02
CA ILE A 190 -5.35 -26.76 -4.04
C ILE A 190 -5.07 -27.40 -2.68
N GLY A 191 -5.94 -28.31 -2.26
CA GLY A 191 -5.82 -29.00 -0.97
C GLY A 191 -7.05 -29.83 -0.61
N ASN A 192 -6.96 -30.52 0.51
CA ASN A 192 -7.97 -31.47 0.98
C ASN A 192 -8.22 -31.29 2.48
N ILE A 193 -9.49 -31.06 2.88
CA ILE A 193 -9.90 -31.04 4.28
C ILE A 193 -10.39 -32.43 4.68
N VAL A 194 -9.68 -33.09 5.59
CA VAL A 194 -10.06 -34.38 6.14
C VAL A 194 -10.95 -34.17 7.36
N PHE A 195 -12.17 -34.76 7.36
CA PHE A 195 -13.20 -34.47 8.38
C PHE A 195 -12.79 -34.88 9.80
N LYS A 196 -12.04 -35.96 9.94
CA LYS A 196 -11.64 -36.47 11.26
C LYS A 196 -10.53 -35.68 11.93
N SER A 197 -9.59 -35.12 11.15
CA SER A 197 -8.47 -34.36 11.71
C SER A 197 -8.75 -32.84 11.72
N GLY A 198 -9.65 -32.37 10.87
CA GLY A 198 -9.87 -30.95 10.65
C GLY A 198 -8.70 -30.27 9.91
N ASP A 199 -7.65 -31.01 9.57
CA ASP A 199 -6.47 -30.49 8.93
C ASP A 199 -6.77 -30.11 7.47
N TRP A 200 -6.34 -28.94 7.13
CA TRP A 200 -6.30 -28.43 5.78
C TRP A 200 -4.92 -28.75 5.19
N GLY A 201 -4.83 -29.84 4.44
CA GLY A 201 -3.59 -30.31 3.83
C GLY A 201 -3.07 -29.42 2.69
N VAL A 202 -2.95 -28.13 2.96
CA VAL A 202 -2.51 -27.09 2.02
C VAL A 202 -1.18 -26.54 2.49
N GLU A 203 -0.32 -26.28 1.55
CA GLU A 203 0.89 -25.53 1.79
C GLU A 203 0.57 -24.04 1.59
N ASP A 204 0.37 -23.31 2.68
CA ASP A 204 0.27 -21.87 2.68
C ASP A 204 1.64 -21.26 2.36
N ILE A 205 1.66 -20.34 1.44
CA ILE A 205 2.88 -19.61 1.09
C ILE A 205 3.00 -18.39 2.00
N ASP A 206 4.13 -18.32 2.70
CA ASP A 206 4.48 -17.14 3.47
C ASP A 206 4.56 -15.91 2.55
N ASP A 207 3.76 -14.91 2.86
CA ASP A 207 3.77 -13.65 2.16
C ASP A 207 3.88 -12.45 3.12
N LYS A 208 4.44 -11.39 2.60
CA LYS A 208 4.51 -10.12 3.31
C LYS A 208 3.52 -9.13 2.68
N TYR A 209 2.36 -9.01 3.29
CA TYR A 209 1.32 -8.10 2.84
C TYR A 209 1.47 -6.70 3.43
N SER A 210 1.35 -5.68 2.57
CA SER A 210 1.32 -4.26 2.94
C SER A 210 0.11 -3.57 2.34
N LYS A 211 -0.76 -3.02 3.19
CA LYS A 211 -1.90 -2.22 2.76
C LYS A 211 -1.44 -0.81 2.41
N VAL A 212 -1.49 -0.43 1.13
CA VAL A 212 -1.15 0.92 0.64
C VAL A 212 -2.34 1.87 0.80
N SER A 213 -3.54 1.40 0.48
CA SER A 213 -4.79 2.16 0.61
C SER A 213 -5.98 1.22 0.83
N ASN A 214 -7.20 1.76 0.91
CA ASN A 214 -8.40 0.92 1.00
C ASN A 214 -8.67 0.09 -0.28
N ARG A 215 -8.05 0.45 -1.40
CA ARG A 215 -8.24 -0.20 -2.70
C ARG A 215 -7.01 -0.93 -3.21
N LEU A 216 -5.85 -0.72 -2.58
CA LEU A 216 -4.58 -1.22 -3.07
C LEU A 216 -3.80 -1.88 -1.95
N GLY A 217 -3.40 -3.11 -2.18
CA GLY A 217 -2.46 -3.86 -1.36
C GLY A 217 -1.28 -4.35 -2.18
N ILE A 218 -0.17 -4.61 -1.52
CA ILE A 218 1.04 -5.17 -2.12
C ILE A 218 1.43 -6.40 -1.33
N ARG A 219 1.80 -7.46 -2.05
CA ARG A 219 2.36 -8.68 -1.50
C ARG A 219 3.74 -8.92 -2.07
N TYR A 220 4.65 -9.24 -1.19
CA TYR A 220 5.96 -9.77 -1.55
C TYR A 220 5.94 -11.26 -1.26
N VAL A 221 6.17 -12.06 -2.30
CA VAL A 221 6.13 -13.53 -2.22
C VAL A 221 7.42 -14.09 -2.78
N LYS A 222 7.91 -15.17 -2.16
CA LYS A 222 9.04 -15.92 -2.64
C LYS A 222 8.55 -17.27 -3.15
N LEU A 223 8.63 -17.50 -4.46
CA LEU A 223 8.05 -18.67 -5.11
C LEU A 223 9.12 -19.48 -5.83
N GLU A 224 9.00 -20.80 -5.75
CA GLU A 224 9.71 -21.76 -6.59
C GLU A 224 8.98 -21.91 -7.92
N PRO A 225 9.60 -22.51 -8.94
CA PRO A 225 8.88 -22.93 -10.14
C PRO A 225 7.69 -23.83 -9.79
N GLY A 226 6.54 -23.58 -10.41
CA GLY A 226 5.32 -24.33 -10.13
C GLY A 226 4.05 -23.49 -10.26
N LYS A 227 2.92 -24.12 -9.98
CA LYS A 227 1.60 -23.53 -10.10
C LYS A 227 1.07 -23.06 -8.76
N TYR A 228 0.39 -21.91 -8.75
CA TYR A 228 -0.13 -21.27 -7.56
C TYR A 228 -1.52 -20.70 -7.79
N PHE A 229 -2.37 -20.79 -6.77
CA PHE A 229 -3.70 -20.21 -6.81
C PHE A 229 -3.89 -19.21 -5.67
N TYR A 230 -4.21 -17.97 -6.02
CA TYR A 230 -4.45 -16.89 -5.09
C TYR A 230 -5.97 -16.76 -4.86
N CYS A 231 -6.47 -17.37 -3.80
CA CYS A 231 -7.89 -17.41 -3.48
C CYS A 231 -8.44 -16.05 -3.06
N ILE A 232 -9.65 -15.75 -3.52
CA ILE A 232 -10.46 -14.63 -3.02
C ILE A 232 -11.37 -15.17 -1.91
N GLY A 233 -11.09 -14.78 -0.67
CA GLY A 233 -11.78 -15.29 0.51
C GLY A 233 -11.19 -16.59 1.05
N GLN A 234 -11.85 -17.15 2.07
CA GLN A 234 -11.45 -18.41 2.68
C GLN A 234 -12.11 -19.59 1.99
N ILE A 235 -11.33 -20.63 1.74
CA ILE A 235 -11.86 -21.94 1.35
C ILE A 235 -12.31 -22.65 2.63
N THR A 236 -13.56 -23.09 2.67
CA THR A 236 -14.17 -23.78 3.81
C THR A 236 -14.85 -25.07 3.36
N LEU A 237 -15.21 -25.94 4.29
CA LEU A 237 -15.97 -27.17 4.03
C LEU A 237 -17.31 -26.94 3.28
N ARG A 238 -17.83 -25.71 3.28
CA ARG A 238 -19.07 -25.33 2.58
C ARG A 238 -18.82 -24.73 1.20
N SER A 239 -17.57 -24.41 0.87
CA SER A 239 -17.22 -23.84 -0.43
C SER A 239 -17.39 -24.92 -1.50
N ARG A 240 -18.28 -24.70 -2.46
CA ARG A 240 -18.49 -25.59 -3.61
C ARG A 240 -17.78 -25.07 -4.86
N ILE A 241 -17.82 -23.79 -5.04
CA ILE A 241 -17.17 -23.06 -6.14
C ILE A 241 -16.64 -21.77 -5.52
N GLY A 242 -15.47 -21.36 -5.95
CA GLY A 242 -14.88 -20.07 -5.57
C GLY A 242 -14.00 -19.55 -6.69
N PHE A 243 -13.42 -18.40 -6.43
CA PHE A 243 -12.70 -17.65 -7.43
C PHE A 243 -11.35 -17.18 -6.90
N GLY A 244 -10.42 -16.95 -7.81
CA GLY A 244 -9.09 -16.48 -7.48
C GLY A 244 -8.29 -16.18 -8.74
N TYR A 245 -6.98 -16.11 -8.58
CA TYR A 245 -6.05 -15.82 -9.64
C TYR A 245 -5.07 -16.97 -9.76
N TYR A 246 -4.91 -17.51 -10.97
CA TYR A 246 -4.11 -18.68 -11.26
C TYR A 246 -2.82 -18.27 -11.97
N LEU A 247 -1.68 -18.61 -11.40
CA LEU A 247 -0.37 -18.28 -11.96
C LEU A 247 0.57 -19.49 -11.94
N GLU A 248 1.51 -19.51 -12.87
CA GLU A 248 2.58 -20.50 -12.97
C GLU A 248 3.93 -19.80 -13.10
N ILE A 249 4.84 -20.14 -12.21
CA ILE A 249 6.23 -19.73 -12.30
C ILE A 249 6.95 -20.74 -13.17
N VAL A 250 7.40 -20.31 -14.34
CA VAL A 250 8.09 -21.16 -15.31
C VAL A 250 9.56 -21.31 -14.89
N ALA A 251 10.03 -22.55 -14.84
CA ALA A 251 11.42 -22.83 -14.54
C ALA A 251 12.35 -22.23 -15.61
N PRO A 252 13.53 -21.72 -15.23
CA PRO A 252 14.52 -21.28 -16.18
C PRO A 252 14.91 -22.42 -17.15
N GLY A 253 14.89 -22.16 -18.46
CA GLY A 253 15.34 -23.11 -19.47
C GLY A 253 14.41 -24.32 -19.71
N SER A 254 13.14 -24.25 -19.25
CA SER A 254 12.10 -25.26 -19.50
C SER A 254 11.41 -25.11 -20.86
#